data_51921dc1faabc7de99de82f0a57dbfd7
#
_entry.id   51921dc1faabc7de99de82f0a57dbfd7
#
_cell.length_a   1.000
_cell.length_b   1.000
_cell.length_c   1.000
_cell.angle_alpha   90.00
_cell.angle_beta   90.00
_cell.angle_gamma   90.00
#
_symmetry.space_group_name_H-M   'P 1'
#
loop_
_entity.id
_entity.type
_entity.pdbx_description
1 polymer ?
#
loop_
_entity_poly.entity_id
_entity_poly.type
_entity_poly.pdbx_seq_one_letter_code
_entity_poly.pdbx_strand_id
1 'polypeptide(L)'
;MKKLIIIVSFLGAFFLNSFEMISEKETLSNDIKNEFLLLVHKTPTCGCCKMWMKHVEEDGFTAYGQDHQNLMKIKEKYKIEPQYRSCHTAVSSDGFIFEGHIPSKFVKQFLSEVHPEAIGLSVPGMPLGSPGMEVDDRFMPYDVLILFKDGTSKVYAEVRQ
;
A
#
# COMPACT_ATOMS: atom_id res chain seq x y z
N MET A 1 -23.88 2.20 -68.78
CA MET A 1 -24.52 2.06 -67.47
C MET A 1 -23.41 1.82 -66.46
N LYS A 2 -23.18 2.81 -65.57
CA LYS A 2 -21.99 2.93 -64.72
C LYS A 2 -22.15 2.05 -63.48
N LYS A 3 -21.20 1.13 -63.22
CA LYS A 3 -21.05 0.44 -61.94
C LYS A 3 -20.25 1.34 -61.01
N LEU A 4 -20.89 1.91 -60.02
CA LEU A 4 -20.26 2.64 -58.92
C LEU A 4 -19.82 1.60 -57.88
N ILE A 5 -18.52 1.41 -57.72
CA ILE A 5 -17.97 0.53 -56.71
C ILE A 5 -17.85 1.33 -55.41
N ILE A 6 -18.62 0.91 -54.43
CA ILE A 6 -18.54 1.44 -53.04
C ILE A 6 -17.31 0.80 -52.35
N ILE A 7 -16.21 1.55 -52.29
CA ILE A 7 -15.05 1.21 -51.44
C ILE A 7 -15.00 2.27 -50.34
N VAL A 8 -15.85 2.14 -49.34
CA VAL A 8 -15.72 2.90 -48.11
C VAL A 8 -16.33 2.05 -46.99
N SER A 9 -15.59 1.20 -46.33
CA SER A 9 -15.99 0.63 -45.02
C SER A 9 -14.90 -0.15 -44.26
N PHE A 10 -13.64 -0.23 -44.70
CA PHE A 10 -12.66 -1.06 -43.95
C PHE A 10 -11.63 -0.26 -43.15
N LEU A 11 -11.47 1.04 -43.33
CA LEU A 11 -10.51 1.84 -42.52
C LEU A 11 -11.06 2.32 -41.17
N GLY A 12 -12.36 2.44 -41.00
CA GLY A 12 -12.97 2.96 -39.76
C GLY A 12 -12.90 1.96 -38.58
N ALA A 13 -13.01 0.66 -38.85
CA ALA A 13 -13.03 -0.36 -37.81
C ALA A 13 -11.64 -0.58 -37.16
N PHE A 14 -10.55 -0.35 -37.91
CA PHE A 14 -9.19 -0.50 -37.43
C PHE A 14 -8.78 0.62 -36.45
N PHE A 15 -9.28 1.84 -36.65
CA PHE A 15 -9.01 2.98 -35.77
C PHE A 15 -9.77 2.92 -34.44
N LEU A 16 -11.00 2.39 -34.47
CA LEU A 16 -11.80 2.23 -33.22
C LEU A 16 -11.19 1.20 -32.29
N ASN A 17 -10.75 0.04 -32.78
CA ASN A 17 -10.10 -0.98 -31.97
C ASN A 17 -8.77 -0.52 -31.37
N SER A 18 -8.00 0.31 -32.07
CA SER A 18 -6.74 0.83 -31.54
C SER A 18 -6.95 1.85 -30.42
N PHE A 19 -7.99 2.65 -30.51
CA PHE A 19 -8.33 3.66 -29.49
C PHE A 19 -8.88 3.01 -28.21
N GLU A 20 -9.73 1.97 -28.32
CA GLU A 20 -10.21 1.20 -27.16
C GLU A 20 -9.06 0.48 -26.44
N MET A 21 -8.16 -0.16 -27.16
CA MET A 21 -6.99 -0.84 -26.55
C MET A 21 -6.02 0.13 -25.86
N ILE A 22 -5.89 1.36 -26.32
CA ILE A 22 -5.03 2.38 -25.68
C ILE A 22 -5.72 2.87 -24.39
N SER A 23 -7.04 3.14 -24.44
CA SER A 23 -7.82 3.56 -23.27
C SER A 23 -7.83 2.49 -22.16
N GLU A 24 -7.95 1.21 -22.52
CA GLU A 24 -7.94 0.09 -21.58
C GLU A 24 -6.54 -0.12 -20.94
N LYS A 25 -5.47 0.09 -21.70
CA LYS A 25 -4.10 0.06 -21.16
C LYS A 25 -3.80 1.24 -20.23
N GLU A 26 -4.29 2.43 -20.52
CA GLU A 26 -4.11 3.61 -19.67
C GLU A 26 -4.89 3.49 -18.36
N THR A 27 -6.12 2.99 -18.39
CA THR A 27 -6.92 2.72 -17.18
C THR A 27 -6.26 1.64 -16.34
N LEU A 28 -5.86 0.51 -16.91
CA LEU A 28 -5.18 -0.57 -16.19
C LEU A 28 -3.83 -0.10 -15.58
N SER A 29 -3.07 0.73 -16.29
CA SER A 29 -1.82 1.32 -15.79
C SER A 29 -2.05 2.30 -14.64
N ASN A 30 -3.13 3.06 -14.67
CA ASN A 30 -3.51 3.99 -13.62
C ASN A 30 -4.07 3.25 -12.39
N ASP A 31 -4.82 2.18 -12.59
CA ASP A 31 -5.35 1.33 -11.51
C ASP A 31 -4.21 0.61 -10.77
N ILE A 32 -3.26 0.02 -11.48
CA ILE A 32 -2.05 -0.59 -10.89
C ILE A 32 -1.22 0.45 -10.13
N LYS A 33 -1.11 1.67 -10.65
CA LYS A 33 -0.35 2.74 -10.02
C LYS A 33 -1.02 3.28 -8.75
N ASN A 34 -2.35 3.21 -8.67
CA ASN A 34 -3.12 3.55 -7.47
C ASN A 34 -3.08 2.44 -6.40
N GLU A 35 -3.05 1.17 -6.79
CA GLU A 35 -3.05 0.02 -5.88
C GLU A 35 -1.84 0.02 -4.94
N PHE A 36 -0.69 0.51 -5.41
CA PHE A 36 0.56 0.57 -4.65
C PHE A 36 0.89 1.96 -4.09
N LEU A 37 -0.11 2.83 -3.93
CA LEU A 37 0.08 4.15 -3.36
C LEU A 37 -0.11 4.10 -1.83
N LEU A 38 0.87 4.67 -1.10
CA LEU A 38 0.86 4.78 0.36
C LEU A 38 1.09 6.23 0.79
N LEU A 39 0.14 6.81 1.54
CA LEU A 39 0.34 8.07 2.26
C LEU A 39 0.87 7.77 3.66
N VAL A 40 2.12 8.14 3.93
CA VAL A 40 2.84 7.79 5.17
C VAL A 40 2.85 8.97 6.14
N HIS A 41 2.00 8.92 7.15
CA HIS A 41 1.98 9.90 8.25
C HIS A 41 3.11 9.57 9.24
N LYS A 42 4.06 10.50 9.41
CA LYS A 42 5.24 10.35 10.27
C LYS A 42 5.62 11.67 10.93
N THR A 43 6.57 11.63 11.86
CA THR A 43 7.19 12.88 12.36
C THR A 43 8.34 13.31 11.44
N PRO A 44 8.67 14.62 11.37
CA PRO A 44 9.73 15.13 10.48
C PRO A 44 11.10 14.48 10.71
N THR A 45 11.40 14.15 11.97
CA THR A 45 12.68 13.60 12.40
C THR A 45 12.76 12.08 12.40
N CYS A 46 11.69 11.38 12.03
CA CYS A 46 11.64 9.92 12.03
C CYS A 46 12.54 9.32 10.92
N GLY A 47 13.79 8.98 11.27
CA GLY A 47 14.75 8.35 10.35
C GLY A 47 14.33 6.96 9.91
N CYS A 48 13.91 6.11 10.85
CA CYS A 48 13.46 4.74 10.56
C CYS A 48 12.20 4.71 9.68
N CYS A 49 11.30 5.71 9.82
CA CYS A 49 10.14 5.83 8.94
C CYS A 49 10.56 6.09 7.47
N LYS A 50 11.59 6.94 7.26
CA LYS A 50 12.14 7.18 5.92
C LYS A 50 12.79 5.93 5.34
N MET A 51 13.45 5.11 6.15
CA MET A 51 14.04 3.84 5.74
C MET A 51 12.95 2.83 5.38
N TRP A 52 11.86 2.77 6.15
CA TRP A 52 10.70 1.94 5.81
C TRP A 52 10.04 2.38 4.49
N MET A 53 9.89 3.69 4.25
CA MET A 53 9.38 4.19 2.96
C MET A 53 10.26 3.71 1.80
N LYS A 54 11.59 3.80 1.93
CA LYS A 54 12.52 3.29 0.93
C LYS A 54 12.34 1.79 0.70
N HIS A 55 12.19 1.00 1.76
CA HIS A 55 11.94 -0.44 1.69
C HIS A 55 10.69 -0.79 0.87
N VAL A 56 9.57 -0.09 1.09
CA VAL A 56 8.36 -0.35 0.29
C VAL A 56 8.50 0.15 -1.15
N GLU A 57 9.22 1.24 -1.39
CA GLU A 57 9.52 1.76 -2.73
C GLU A 57 10.38 0.79 -3.54
N GLU A 58 11.36 0.13 -2.93
CA GLU A 58 12.17 -0.92 -3.56
C GLU A 58 11.33 -2.11 -4.03
N ASP A 59 10.20 -2.35 -3.38
CA ASP A 59 9.22 -3.37 -3.76
C ASP A 59 8.08 -2.84 -4.66
N GLY A 60 8.22 -1.63 -5.20
CA GLY A 60 7.34 -1.07 -6.22
C GLY A 60 6.13 -0.28 -5.70
N PHE A 61 6.08 0.03 -4.40
CA PHE A 61 5.11 1.01 -3.89
C PHE A 61 5.53 2.44 -4.25
N THR A 62 4.57 3.35 -4.27
CA THR A 62 4.82 4.79 -4.27
C THR A 62 4.47 5.32 -2.88
N ALA A 63 5.47 5.77 -2.10
CA ALA A 63 5.26 6.23 -0.74
C ALA A 63 5.38 7.76 -0.64
N TYR A 64 4.32 8.45 -0.22
CA TYR A 64 4.32 9.89 0.05
C TYR A 64 4.34 10.17 1.55
N GLY A 65 5.41 10.80 2.02
CA GLY A 65 5.54 11.20 3.42
C GLY A 65 4.77 12.47 3.75
N GLN A 66 3.92 12.41 4.79
CA GLN A 66 3.27 13.57 5.37
C GLN A 66 3.72 13.76 6.81
N ASP A 67 4.37 14.90 7.08
CA ASP A 67 4.94 15.19 8.39
C ASP A 67 3.91 15.78 9.35
N HIS A 68 3.90 15.28 10.59
CA HIS A 68 3.06 15.74 11.68
C HIS A 68 3.88 15.95 12.95
N GLN A 69 3.60 17.00 13.71
CA GLN A 69 4.21 17.21 15.04
C GLN A 69 3.68 16.19 16.07
N ASN A 70 2.46 15.72 15.88
CA ASN A 70 1.82 14.73 16.74
C ASN A 70 0.96 13.77 15.90
N LEU A 71 1.27 12.48 15.97
CA LEU A 71 0.57 11.42 15.26
C LEU A 71 -0.66 10.88 15.99
N MET A 72 -0.90 11.28 17.25
CA MET A 72 -2.02 10.74 18.05
C MET A 72 -3.35 10.93 17.35
N LYS A 73 -3.62 12.15 16.83
CA LYS A 73 -4.87 12.44 16.10
C LYS A 73 -5.05 11.59 14.84
N ILE A 74 -3.93 11.25 14.16
CA ILE A 74 -3.96 10.37 12.99
C ILE A 74 -4.34 8.95 13.42
N LYS A 75 -3.68 8.43 14.45
CA LYS A 75 -3.94 7.08 14.96
C LYS A 75 -5.37 6.93 15.52
N GLU A 76 -5.88 7.97 16.17
CA GLU A 76 -7.28 8.04 16.64
C GLU A 76 -8.28 8.07 15.47
N LYS A 77 -8.00 8.90 14.44
CA LYS A 77 -8.82 8.97 13.22
C LYS A 77 -8.98 7.60 12.56
N TYR A 78 -7.90 6.83 12.51
CA TYR A 78 -7.90 5.49 11.93
C TYR A 78 -8.21 4.36 12.92
N LYS A 79 -8.66 4.72 14.15
CA LYS A 79 -9.06 3.76 15.20
C LYS A 79 -7.99 2.73 15.55
N ILE A 80 -6.72 3.17 15.56
CA ILE A 80 -5.60 2.32 15.95
C ILE A 80 -5.50 2.35 17.48
N GLU A 81 -5.83 1.24 18.11
CA GLU A 81 -5.79 1.11 19.56
C GLU A 81 -4.34 1.26 20.10
N PRO A 82 -4.15 1.82 21.31
CA PRO A 82 -2.81 2.14 21.82
C PRO A 82 -1.80 1.00 21.79
N GLN A 83 -2.26 -0.24 22.06
CA GLN A 83 -1.39 -1.44 22.06
C GLN A 83 -0.85 -1.84 20.68
N TYR A 84 -1.46 -1.34 19.59
CA TYR A 84 -1.03 -1.65 18.21
C TYR A 84 -0.19 -0.55 17.58
N ARG A 85 0.07 0.55 18.30
CA ARG A 85 0.73 1.74 17.75
C ARG A 85 2.23 1.57 17.58
N SER A 86 2.75 2.23 16.55
CA SER A 86 4.17 2.31 16.21
C SER A 86 4.55 3.75 15.85
N CYS A 87 5.67 3.97 15.14
CA CYS A 87 6.22 5.30 14.85
C CYS A 87 5.58 6.02 13.65
N HIS A 88 4.92 5.30 12.74
CA HIS A 88 4.23 5.88 11.57
C HIS A 88 2.97 5.10 11.23
N THR A 89 2.10 5.73 10.44
CA THR A 89 0.87 5.12 9.91
C THR A 89 0.85 5.37 8.40
N ALA A 90 0.95 4.33 7.60
CA ALA A 90 0.73 4.42 6.17
C ALA A 90 -0.73 4.10 5.83
N VAL A 91 -1.27 4.75 4.79
CA VAL A 91 -2.66 4.56 4.35
C VAL A 91 -2.66 4.31 2.85
N SER A 92 -3.28 3.22 2.40
CA SER A 92 -3.45 2.92 0.97
C SER A 92 -4.55 3.76 0.33
N SER A 93 -4.63 3.73 -1.00
CA SER A 93 -5.72 4.35 -1.77
C SER A 93 -7.11 3.85 -1.35
N ASP A 94 -7.21 2.57 -0.97
CA ASP A 94 -8.47 1.95 -0.52
C ASP A 94 -8.79 2.24 0.95
N GLY A 95 -7.93 2.98 1.65
CA GLY A 95 -8.13 3.38 3.04
C GLY A 95 -7.68 2.38 4.09
N PHE A 96 -7.02 1.27 3.71
CA PHE A 96 -6.39 0.37 4.66
C PHE A 96 -5.17 1.01 5.31
N ILE A 97 -4.96 0.74 6.59
CA ILE A 97 -3.81 1.25 7.35
C ILE A 97 -2.71 0.21 7.49
N PHE A 98 -1.49 0.69 7.45
CA PHE A 98 -0.28 -0.10 7.73
C PHE A 98 0.51 0.63 8.80
N GLU A 99 0.42 0.13 10.03
CA GLU A 99 0.99 0.75 11.22
C GLU A 99 2.36 0.17 11.54
N GLY A 100 3.40 0.99 11.47
CA GLY A 100 4.77 0.59 11.81
C GLY A 100 5.51 -0.18 10.71
N HIS A 101 6.54 -0.92 11.12
CA HIS A 101 7.59 -1.47 10.26
C HIS A 101 7.21 -2.83 9.63
N ILE A 102 6.09 -2.86 8.91
CA ILE A 102 5.58 -4.07 8.25
C ILE A 102 6.43 -4.36 7.01
N PRO A 103 6.94 -5.60 6.81
CA PRO A 103 7.58 -5.99 5.57
C PRO A 103 6.64 -5.81 4.37
N SER A 104 7.13 -5.19 3.30
CA SER A 104 6.38 -4.85 2.08
C SER A 104 5.64 -6.03 1.47
N LYS A 105 6.22 -7.24 1.55
CA LYS A 105 5.58 -8.48 1.08
C LYS A 105 4.22 -8.73 1.73
N PHE A 106 4.06 -8.42 3.04
CA PHE A 106 2.78 -8.58 3.73
C PHE A 106 1.81 -7.46 3.42
N VAL A 107 2.30 -6.24 3.13
CA VAL A 107 1.46 -5.15 2.61
C VAL A 107 0.87 -5.55 1.26
N LYS A 108 1.70 -6.06 0.33
CA LYS A 108 1.25 -6.55 -0.99
C LYS A 108 0.25 -7.70 -0.86
N GLN A 109 0.58 -8.70 -0.05
CA GLN A 109 -0.29 -9.84 0.19
C GLN A 109 -1.65 -9.39 0.70
N PHE A 110 -1.69 -8.54 1.72
CA PHE A 110 -2.92 -8.02 2.30
C PHE A 110 -3.78 -7.27 1.28
N LEU A 111 -3.15 -6.41 0.45
CA LEU A 111 -3.86 -5.66 -0.59
C LEU A 111 -4.42 -6.55 -1.71
N SER A 112 -3.86 -7.74 -1.92
CA SER A 112 -4.36 -8.72 -2.91
C SER A 112 -5.47 -9.63 -2.39
N GLU A 113 -5.79 -9.56 -1.10
CA GLU A 113 -6.78 -10.40 -0.42
C GLU A 113 -8.05 -9.59 -0.09
N VAL A 114 -9.14 -10.27 0.26
CA VAL A 114 -10.40 -9.63 0.64
C VAL A 114 -10.58 -9.67 2.16
N HIS A 115 -10.61 -8.51 2.79
CA HIS A 115 -10.70 -8.36 4.24
C HIS A 115 -11.86 -7.44 4.67
N PRO A 116 -13.13 -7.87 4.62
CA PRO A 116 -14.29 -6.98 4.78
C PRO A 116 -14.38 -6.31 6.17
N GLU A 117 -13.83 -6.95 7.20
CA GLU A 117 -13.88 -6.44 8.58
C GLU A 117 -12.55 -5.89 9.08
N ALA A 118 -11.48 -5.97 8.28
CA ALA A 118 -10.18 -5.43 8.66
C ALA A 118 -10.08 -3.93 8.39
N ILE A 119 -9.27 -3.24 9.20
CA ILE A 119 -8.84 -1.87 8.94
C ILE A 119 -7.42 -1.82 8.38
N GLY A 120 -6.64 -2.91 8.48
CA GLY A 120 -5.28 -3.03 7.96
C GLY A 120 -4.38 -3.92 8.81
N LEU A 121 -3.07 -3.66 8.73
CA LEU A 121 -2.05 -4.41 9.45
C LEU A 121 -1.28 -3.53 10.45
N SER A 122 -0.65 -4.17 11.45
CA SER A 122 0.26 -3.52 12.38
C SER A 122 1.45 -4.41 12.76
N VAL A 123 2.62 -3.76 12.90
CA VAL A 123 3.76 -4.24 13.69
C VAL A 123 3.91 -3.29 14.87
N PRO A 124 3.39 -3.64 16.06
CA PRO A 124 3.44 -2.77 17.23
C PRO A 124 4.87 -2.49 17.68
N GLY A 125 5.10 -1.27 18.15
CA GLY A 125 6.44 -0.86 18.56
C GLY A 125 7.41 -0.72 17.39
N MET A 126 8.67 -1.07 17.62
CA MET A 126 9.76 -0.96 16.63
C MET A 126 10.74 -2.12 16.84
N PRO A 127 10.37 -3.36 16.49
CA PRO A 127 11.25 -4.51 16.72
C PRO A 127 12.53 -4.41 15.87
N LEU A 128 13.67 -4.71 16.48
CA LEU A 128 14.95 -4.74 15.78
C LEU A 128 14.93 -5.77 14.65
N GLY A 129 15.47 -5.40 13.49
CA GLY A 129 15.51 -6.25 12.30
C GLY A 129 14.22 -6.20 11.47
N SER A 130 13.20 -5.44 11.90
CA SER A 130 12.09 -5.09 10.99
C SER A 130 12.54 -4.03 9.97
N PRO A 131 11.89 -3.92 8.79
CA PRO A 131 12.31 -3.00 7.73
C PRO A 131 12.44 -1.55 8.21
N GLY A 132 13.63 -0.96 8.05
CA GLY A 132 13.97 0.36 8.56
C GLY A 132 14.41 0.40 10.03
N MET A 133 14.47 -0.76 10.70
CA MET A 133 14.94 -0.94 12.07
C MET A 133 16.10 -1.94 12.15
N GLU A 134 16.81 -2.14 11.06
CA GLU A 134 17.98 -2.99 10.99
C GLU A 134 19.15 -2.34 11.73
N VAL A 135 19.76 -3.08 12.65
CA VAL A 135 20.95 -2.66 13.41
C VAL A 135 21.90 -3.85 13.55
N ASP A 136 22.96 -3.85 12.75
CA ASP A 136 23.90 -4.98 12.65
C ASP A 136 23.13 -6.29 12.37
N ASP A 137 23.54 -7.41 12.97
CA ASP A 137 22.88 -8.72 12.86
C ASP A 137 21.79 -8.94 13.92
N ARG A 138 21.35 -7.88 14.62
CA ARG A 138 20.35 -7.98 15.68
C ARG A 138 18.95 -8.16 15.12
N PHE A 139 18.28 -9.18 15.59
CA PHE A 139 16.91 -9.48 15.21
C PHE A 139 16.07 -9.83 16.45
N MET A 140 14.87 -9.27 16.52
CA MET A 140 13.84 -9.62 17.49
C MET A 140 12.66 -10.24 16.75
N PRO A 141 12.25 -11.47 17.04
CA PRO A 141 11.02 -12.05 16.50
C PRO A 141 9.81 -11.15 16.77
N TYR A 142 8.94 -10.99 15.77
CA TYR A 142 7.74 -10.18 15.91
C TYR A 142 6.60 -10.75 15.06
N ASP A 143 5.39 -10.33 15.37
CA ASP A 143 4.20 -10.68 14.63
C ASP A 143 3.69 -9.47 13.83
N VAL A 144 3.20 -9.74 12.64
CA VAL A 144 2.35 -8.83 11.87
C VAL A 144 0.92 -9.14 12.27
N LEU A 145 0.22 -8.16 12.79
CA LEU A 145 -1.17 -8.30 13.24
C LEU A 145 -2.12 -7.76 12.18
N ILE A 146 -3.21 -8.47 11.89
CA ILE A 146 -4.37 -7.91 11.22
C ILE A 146 -5.28 -7.25 12.25
N LEU A 147 -5.67 -5.99 12.01
CA LEU A 147 -6.52 -5.20 12.88
C LEU A 147 -7.94 -5.15 12.33
N PHE A 148 -8.94 -5.26 13.20
CA PHE A 148 -10.35 -5.27 12.84
C PHE A 148 -11.10 -4.01 13.30
N LYS A 149 -12.24 -3.74 12.66
CA LYS A 149 -13.11 -2.59 12.94
C LYS A 149 -13.64 -2.56 14.38
N ASP A 150 -13.74 -3.72 15.03
CA ASP A 150 -14.20 -3.87 16.42
C ASP A 150 -13.09 -3.63 17.46
N GLY A 151 -11.87 -3.25 17.02
CA GLY A 151 -10.71 -3.01 17.88
C GLY A 151 -9.92 -4.27 18.26
N THR A 152 -10.32 -5.44 17.77
CA THR A 152 -9.57 -6.69 17.99
C THR A 152 -8.45 -6.88 16.96
N SER A 153 -7.59 -7.86 17.21
CA SER A 153 -6.53 -8.26 16.26
C SER A 153 -6.34 -9.77 16.26
N LYS A 154 -5.68 -10.25 15.18
CA LYS A 154 -5.15 -11.61 15.07
C LYS A 154 -3.75 -11.57 14.48
N VAL A 155 -2.95 -12.62 14.69
CA VAL A 155 -1.69 -12.79 13.98
C VAL A 155 -1.99 -13.06 12.51
N TYR A 156 -1.47 -12.19 11.64
CA TYR A 156 -1.54 -12.32 10.19
C TYR A 156 -0.33 -13.09 9.66
N ALA A 157 0.86 -12.76 10.19
CA ALA A 157 2.09 -13.45 9.87
C ALA A 157 3.06 -13.41 11.05
N GLU A 158 3.87 -14.47 11.18
CA GLU A 158 4.98 -14.52 12.12
C GLU A 158 6.29 -14.25 11.39
N VAL A 159 7.10 -13.32 11.91
CA VAL A 159 8.43 -13.01 11.39
C VAL A 159 9.45 -13.57 12.36
N ARG A 160 10.13 -14.60 11.92
CA ARG A 160 11.19 -15.31 12.66
C ARG A 160 12.46 -15.28 11.80
N GLN A 161 13.63 -15.39 12.42
CA GLN A 161 14.93 -15.39 11.72
C GLN A 161 15.16 -16.76 11.04
#